data_a7d2da6f8a34a0605c55f5dd02b7f7fe
#
_entry.id   a7d2da6f8a34a0605c55f5dd02b7f7fe
#
_cell.length_a   1.000
_cell.length_b   1.000
_cell.length_c   1.000
_cell.angle_alpha   90.00
_cell.angle_beta   90.00
_cell.angle_gamma   90.00
#
_symmetry.space_group_name_H-M   'P 1'
#
loop_
_entity.id
_entity.type
_entity.pdbx_description
1 polymer ?
#
loop_
_entity_poly.entity_id
_entity_poly.type
_entity_poly.pdbx_seq_one_letter_code
_entity_poly.pdbx_strand_id
1 'polypeptide(L)'
;MNPISVSVTGRLGDDPRTFNTRDGSAGVELRLALDLPSRIPGGDGITRWVKVTAFGMLAERTAASVGKGDRVTVLADDLLAEAWLATTGEPRPCARVSLRAREIAASMATDTVRTGYAARKAARAAAANGQPNDLPAADQADARVLAGVTTSS
;
A
#
# COMPACT_ATOMS: atom_id res chain seq x y z
N MET A 1 -1.52 27.95 11.74
CA MET A 1 -2.10 27.26 10.57
C MET A 1 -2.87 26.05 11.06
N ASN A 2 -4.15 25.97 10.74
CA ASN A 2 -4.92 24.78 11.06
C ASN A 2 -4.91 23.86 9.83
N PRO A 3 -4.20 22.73 9.86
CA PRO A 3 -4.17 21.82 8.73
C PRO A 3 -5.55 21.18 8.54
N ILE A 4 -5.98 21.09 7.30
CA ILE A 4 -7.13 20.28 6.93
C ILE A 4 -6.73 18.80 7.11
N SER A 5 -7.57 18.01 7.75
CA SER A 5 -7.40 16.57 7.83
C SER A 5 -8.72 15.92 7.43
N VAL A 6 -8.68 15.22 6.31
CA VAL A 6 -9.84 14.49 5.76
C VAL A 6 -9.50 13.01 5.74
N SER A 7 -10.37 12.20 6.33
CA SER A 7 -10.28 10.74 6.27
C SER A 7 -11.43 10.18 5.46
N VAL A 8 -11.13 9.39 4.44
CA VAL A 8 -12.14 8.70 3.62
C VAL A 8 -11.77 7.24 3.45
N THR A 9 -12.77 6.37 3.50
CA THR A 9 -12.61 4.94 3.22
C THR A 9 -13.52 4.56 2.07
N GLY A 10 -12.97 3.89 1.06
CA GLY A 10 -13.71 3.50 -0.13
C GLY A 10 -13.06 2.36 -0.88
N ARG A 11 -13.67 1.94 -1.99
CA ARG A 11 -13.13 0.94 -2.90
C ARG A 11 -12.56 1.60 -4.14
N LEU A 12 -11.43 1.07 -4.64
CA LEU A 12 -10.90 1.50 -5.94
C LEU A 12 -11.85 1.05 -7.06
N GLY A 13 -12.31 2.00 -7.86
CA GLY A 13 -13.13 1.73 -9.02
C GLY A 13 -12.34 1.23 -10.22
N ASP A 14 -11.08 1.63 -10.29
CA ASP A 14 -10.13 1.29 -11.35
C ASP A 14 -8.75 1.03 -10.75
N ASP A 15 -7.85 0.44 -11.55
CA ASP A 15 -6.45 0.30 -11.15
C ASP A 15 -5.78 1.68 -10.99
N PRO A 16 -4.79 1.80 -10.10
CA PRO A 16 -4.05 3.04 -9.91
C PRO A 16 -3.43 3.54 -11.22
N ARG A 17 -3.66 4.80 -11.55
CA ARG A 17 -3.06 5.44 -12.72
C ARG A 17 -1.82 6.20 -12.32
N THR A 18 -0.66 5.74 -12.77
CA THR A 18 0.62 6.41 -12.51
C THR A 18 0.89 7.52 -13.53
N PHE A 19 1.55 8.59 -13.09
CA PHE A 19 2.03 9.67 -13.94
C PHE A 19 3.30 10.28 -13.35
N ASN A 20 4.02 11.06 -14.15
CA ASN A 20 5.15 11.83 -13.68
C ASN A 20 4.76 13.32 -13.61
N THR A 21 5.15 13.97 -12.54
CA THR A 21 5.03 15.42 -12.38
C THR A 21 6.07 16.16 -13.24
N ARG A 22 5.94 17.48 -13.40
CA ARG A 22 6.88 18.27 -14.22
C ARG A 22 8.31 18.25 -13.70
N ASP A 23 8.50 18.07 -12.41
CA ASP A 23 9.79 17.92 -11.74
C ASP A 23 10.32 16.48 -11.74
N GLY A 24 9.64 15.55 -12.44
CA GLY A 24 10.05 14.14 -12.55
C GLY A 24 9.64 13.26 -11.38
N SER A 25 8.96 13.78 -10.37
CA SER A 25 8.49 12.99 -9.24
C SER A 25 7.35 12.05 -9.66
N ALA A 26 7.31 10.85 -9.06
CA ALA A 26 6.23 9.90 -9.28
C ALA A 26 4.91 10.44 -8.70
N GLY A 27 3.83 10.28 -9.44
CA GLY A 27 2.46 10.55 -9.01
C GLY A 27 1.56 9.36 -9.24
N VAL A 28 0.51 9.22 -8.44
CA VAL A 28 -0.57 8.25 -8.63
C VAL A 28 -1.93 8.91 -8.45
N GLU A 29 -2.84 8.56 -9.32
CA GLU A 29 -4.24 8.95 -9.25
C GLU A 29 -5.08 7.72 -8.96
N LEU A 30 -5.93 7.81 -7.94
CA LEU A 30 -6.90 6.79 -7.56
C LEU A 30 -8.32 7.34 -7.72
N ARG A 31 -9.24 6.48 -8.13
CA ARG A 31 -10.66 6.75 -8.17
C ARG A 31 -11.36 5.92 -7.11
N LEU A 32 -11.83 6.56 -6.05
CA LEU A 32 -12.50 5.89 -4.92
C LEU A 32 -14.02 6.01 -5.03
N ALA A 33 -14.69 4.87 -4.87
CA ALA A 33 -16.12 4.76 -4.63
C ALA A 33 -16.37 4.80 -3.12
N LEU A 34 -17.10 5.82 -2.67
CA LEU A 34 -17.55 5.97 -1.29
C LEU A 34 -19.02 5.57 -1.23
N ASP A 35 -19.31 4.45 -0.57
CA ASP A 35 -20.68 4.00 -0.37
C ASP A 35 -21.26 4.66 0.88
N LEU A 36 -22.16 5.58 0.67
CA LEU A 36 -22.85 6.32 1.72
C LEU A 36 -24.22 5.71 1.98
N PRO A 37 -24.60 5.54 3.25
CA PRO A 37 -25.94 5.07 3.58
C PRO A 37 -26.98 6.07 3.08
N SER A 38 -28.17 5.57 2.76
CA SER A 38 -29.30 6.43 2.44
C SER A 38 -29.63 7.36 3.61
N ARG A 39 -29.94 8.60 3.31
CA ARG A 39 -30.46 9.56 4.30
C ARG A 39 -31.96 9.38 4.55
N ILE A 40 -32.61 8.58 3.72
CA ILE A 40 -34.04 8.28 3.81
C ILE A 40 -34.18 6.85 4.35
N PRO A 41 -34.96 6.62 5.42
CA PRO A 41 -35.24 5.28 5.92
C PRO A 41 -35.78 4.37 4.80
N GLY A 42 -35.15 3.21 4.58
CA GLY A 42 -35.55 2.26 3.54
C GLY A 42 -35.12 2.64 2.10
N GLY A 43 -34.40 3.75 1.93
CA GLY A 43 -33.86 4.15 0.63
C GLY A 43 -32.55 3.47 0.28
N ASP A 44 -32.21 3.46 -1.01
CA ASP A 44 -30.92 2.92 -1.50
C ASP A 44 -29.76 3.83 -1.11
N GLY A 45 -28.61 3.22 -0.83
CA GLY A 45 -27.36 3.95 -0.60
C GLY A 45 -26.90 4.70 -1.85
N ILE A 46 -26.07 5.70 -1.67
CA ILE A 46 -25.53 6.53 -2.76
C ILE A 46 -24.03 6.31 -2.84
N THR A 47 -23.52 5.94 -4.01
CA THR A 47 -22.09 5.90 -4.29
C THR A 47 -21.59 7.27 -4.74
N ARG A 48 -20.59 7.80 -4.05
CA ARG A 48 -19.89 9.03 -4.42
C ARG A 48 -18.49 8.70 -4.89
N TRP A 49 -18.07 9.34 -5.98
CA TRP A 49 -16.75 9.18 -6.53
C TRP A 49 -15.83 10.32 -6.10
N VAL A 50 -14.67 9.96 -5.58
CA VAL A 50 -13.65 10.90 -5.15
C VAL A 50 -12.35 10.56 -5.87
N LYS A 51 -11.70 11.60 -6.39
CA LYS A 51 -10.36 11.51 -6.95
C LYS A 51 -9.34 11.68 -5.82
N VAL A 52 -8.36 10.81 -5.76
CA VAL A 52 -7.25 10.89 -4.80
C VAL A 52 -5.94 10.95 -5.57
N THR A 53 -5.06 11.85 -5.20
CA THR A 53 -3.70 11.92 -5.73
C THR A 53 -2.69 11.75 -4.63
N ALA A 54 -1.61 11.02 -4.92
CA ALA A 54 -0.45 10.92 -4.04
C ALA A 54 0.83 11.09 -4.85
N PHE A 55 1.93 11.46 -4.19
CA PHE A 55 3.20 11.81 -4.84
C PHE A 55 4.38 11.11 -4.19
N GLY A 56 5.49 11.03 -4.93
CA GLY A 56 6.76 10.47 -4.47
C GLY A 56 6.66 9.00 -4.08
N MET A 57 7.36 8.62 -3.02
CA MET A 57 7.39 7.23 -2.55
C MET A 57 6.01 6.67 -2.15
N LEU A 58 5.09 7.53 -1.71
CA LEU A 58 3.71 7.10 -1.42
C LEU A 58 3.01 6.64 -2.70
N ALA A 59 3.20 7.38 -3.80
CA ALA A 59 2.64 7.03 -5.11
C ALA A 59 3.18 5.69 -5.61
N GLU A 60 4.49 5.48 -5.57
CA GLU A 60 5.14 4.24 -6.01
C GLU A 60 4.67 3.03 -5.22
N ARG A 61 4.64 3.16 -3.88
CA ARG A 61 4.18 2.09 -2.99
C ARG A 61 2.71 1.77 -3.17
N THR A 62 1.88 2.80 -3.36
CA THR A 62 0.45 2.62 -3.60
C THR A 62 0.21 1.87 -4.91
N ALA A 63 0.85 2.31 -6.01
CA ALA A 63 0.70 1.67 -7.32
C ALA A 63 1.14 0.19 -7.32
N ALA A 64 2.14 -0.16 -6.48
CA ALA A 64 2.63 -1.54 -6.36
C ALA A 64 1.81 -2.42 -5.39
N SER A 65 0.92 -1.82 -4.57
CA SER A 65 0.30 -2.53 -3.44
C SER A 65 -1.20 -2.71 -3.56
N VAL A 66 -1.89 -1.87 -4.33
CA VAL A 66 -3.35 -1.89 -4.43
C VAL A 66 -3.80 -1.91 -5.88
N GLY A 67 -4.98 -2.47 -6.12
CA GLY A 67 -5.61 -2.58 -7.44
C GLY A 67 -7.11 -2.32 -7.40
N LYS A 68 -7.77 -2.42 -8.54
CA LYS A 68 -9.21 -2.30 -8.69
C LYS A 68 -9.94 -3.23 -7.72
N GLY A 69 -10.92 -2.70 -7.01
CA GLY A 69 -11.76 -3.43 -6.05
C GLY A 69 -11.23 -3.40 -4.61
N ASP A 70 -9.95 -3.10 -4.40
CA ASP A 70 -9.38 -3.03 -3.06
C ASP A 70 -10.02 -1.90 -2.25
N ARG A 71 -10.21 -2.17 -0.96
CA ARG A 71 -10.70 -1.19 -0.01
C ARG A 71 -9.53 -0.49 0.67
N VAL A 72 -9.51 0.83 0.58
CA VAL A 72 -8.45 1.65 1.18
C VAL A 72 -9.01 2.77 2.03
N THR A 73 -8.26 3.14 3.05
CA THR A 73 -8.48 4.35 3.83
C THR A 73 -7.40 5.36 3.46
N VAL A 74 -7.84 6.56 3.13
CA VAL A 74 -6.99 7.69 2.73
C VAL A 74 -7.07 8.77 3.79
N LEU A 75 -5.92 9.20 4.27
CA LEU A 75 -5.76 10.44 5.04
C LEU A 75 -5.21 11.51 4.10
N ALA A 76 -5.97 12.58 3.93
CA ALA A 76 -5.63 13.70 3.06
C ALA A 76 -5.38 14.97 3.88
N ASP A 77 -4.43 15.76 3.42
CA ASP A 77 -4.07 17.08 3.97
C ASP A 77 -4.57 18.24 3.12
N ASP A 78 -5.14 17.93 1.95
CA ASP A 78 -5.71 18.93 1.04
C ASP A 78 -6.98 18.40 0.38
N LEU A 79 -7.94 19.29 0.17
CA LEU A 79 -9.21 19.03 -0.48
C LEU A 79 -9.47 20.14 -1.50
N LEU A 80 -9.62 19.77 -2.75
CA LEU A 80 -9.97 20.67 -3.84
C LEU A 80 -11.34 20.29 -4.42
N ALA A 81 -12.25 21.26 -4.48
CA ALA A 81 -13.50 21.14 -5.19
C ALA A 81 -13.38 21.83 -6.55
N GLU A 82 -13.62 21.09 -7.63
CA GLU A 82 -13.57 21.58 -9.01
C GLU A 82 -14.98 21.52 -9.61
N ALA A 83 -15.39 22.58 -10.27
CA ALA A 83 -16.64 22.63 -11.03
C ALA A 83 -16.35 23.02 -12.47
N TRP A 84 -17.01 22.36 -13.43
CA TRP A 84 -16.89 22.68 -14.85
C TRP A 84 -18.20 22.39 -15.58
N LEU A 85 -18.30 22.92 -16.79
CA LEU A 85 -19.37 22.57 -17.72
C LEU A 85 -18.90 21.41 -18.61
N ALA A 86 -19.63 20.31 -18.63
CA ALA A 86 -19.39 19.26 -19.59
C ALA A 86 -19.75 19.77 -20.98
N THR A 87 -18.81 19.63 -21.94
CA THR A 87 -18.98 20.10 -23.31
C THR A 87 -19.37 18.98 -24.29
N THR A 88 -19.43 17.73 -23.80
CA THR A 88 -19.87 16.57 -24.61
C THR A 88 -21.36 16.36 -24.40
N GLY A 89 -22.16 16.57 -25.43
CA GLY A 89 -23.63 16.55 -25.36
C GLY A 89 -24.20 17.91 -24.93
N GLU A 90 -25.36 17.89 -24.25
CA GLU A 90 -25.92 19.13 -23.69
C GLU A 90 -25.01 19.67 -22.55
N PRO A 91 -24.71 20.98 -22.53
CA PRO A 91 -23.90 21.57 -21.46
C PRO A 91 -24.57 21.34 -20.09
N ARG A 92 -23.87 20.65 -19.22
CA ARG A 92 -24.36 20.38 -17.85
C ARG A 92 -23.27 20.70 -16.82
N PRO A 93 -23.64 21.25 -15.66
CA PRO A 93 -22.69 21.47 -14.58
C PRO A 93 -22.22 20.15 -14.01
N CYS A 94 -20.93 20.01 -13.89
CA CYS A 94 -20.26 18.89 -13.25
C CYS A 94 -19.40 19.39 -12.10
N ALA A 95 -19.28 18.58 -11.07
CA ALA A 95 -18.40 18.87 -9.94
C ALA A 95 -17.65 17.61 -9.50
N ARG A 96 -16.44 17.79 -9.02
CA ARG A 96 -15.59 16.73 -8.50
C ARG A 96 -14.87 17.21 -7.27
N VAL A 97 -14.71 16.30 -6.31
CA VAL A 97 -13.83 16.51 -5.16
C VAL A 97 -12.55 15.72 -5.42
N SER A 98 -11.42 16.39 -5.27
CA SER A 98 -10.08 15.83 -5.32
C SER A 98 -9.43 15.95 -3.96
N LEU A 99 -8.76 14.88 -3.52
CA LEU A 99 -8.01 14.81 -2.27
C LEU A 99 -6.54 14.60 -2.57
N ARG A 100 -5.67 15.29 -1.84
CA ARG A 100 -4.25 15.02 -1.83
C ARG A 100 -3.93 14.15 -0.63
N ALA A 101 -3.54 12.91 -0.88
CA ALA A 101 -3.23 11.96 0.17
C ALA A 101 -1.85 12.21 0.76
N ARG A 102 -1.76 12.19 2.08
CA ARG A 102 -0.51 12.07 2.85
C ARG A 102 -0.26 10.64 3.31
N GLU A 103 -1.32 9.83 3.42
CA GLU A 103 -1.25 8.44 3.82
C GLU A 103 -2.37 7.63 3.15
N ILE A 104 -2.04 6.41 2.74
CA ILE A 104 -2.99 5.46 2.17
C ILE A 104 -2.75 4.12 2.84
N ALA A 105 -3.79 3.56 3.46
CA ALA A 105 -3.77 2.29 4.14
C ALA A 105 -4.75 1.31 3.49
N ALA A 106 -4.31 0.08 3.24
CA ALA A 106 -5.22 -0.99 2.81
C ALA A 106 -6.11 -1.43 3.99
N SER A 107 -7.40 -1.57 3.73
CA SER A 107 -8.37 -1.96 4.76
C SER A 107 -8.42 -3.48 4.91
N MET A 108 -8.20 -3.97 6.12
CA MET A 108 -8.34 -5.39 6.45
C MET A 108 -9.78 -5.79 6.80
N ALA A 109 -10.73 -4.86 6.78
CA ALA A 109 -12.10 -5.14 7.19
C ALA A 109 -12.86 -6.06 6.22
N THR A 110 -12.43 -6.14 4.97
CA THR A 110 -13.12 -6.90 3.92
C THR A 110 -12.24 -7.86 3.14
N ASP A 111 -10.92 -7.71 3.22
CA ASP A 111 -9.97 -8.50 2.43
C ASP A 111 -8.69 -8.81 3.19
N THR A 112 -8.03 -9.90 2.81
CA THR A 112 -6.69 -10.24 3.31
C THR A 112 -5.65 -9.35 2.64
N VAL A 113 -5.02 -8.48 3.42
CA VAL A 113 -3.95 -7.61 2.94
C VAL A 113 -2.61 -8.36 2.96
N ARG A 114 -1.97 -8.51 1.82
CA ARG A 114 -0.59 -9.02 1.74
C ARG A 114 0.37 -7.89 2.10
N THR A 115 0.77 -7.83 3.35
CA THR A 115 1.77 -6.85 3.79
C THR A 115 3.17 -7.29 3.38
N GLY A 116 4.07 -6.35 3.13
CA GLY A 116 5.49 -6.66 2.90
C GLY A 116 6.17 -7.39 4.07
N TYR A 117 5.54 -7.45 5.25
CA TYR A 117 5.97 -8.28 6.37
C TYR A 117 5.93 -9.77 6.06
N ALA A 118 4.84 -10.27 5.45
CA ALA A 118 4.74 -11.69 5.06
C ALA A 118 5.81 -12.08 4.05
N ALA A 119 6.08 -11.23 3.05
CA ALA A 119 7.14 -11.44 2.08
C ALA A 119 8.53 -11.43 2.75
N ARG A 120 8.80 -10.47 3.64
CA ARG A 120 10.06 -10.42 4.41
C ARG A 120 10.23 -11.60 5.34
N LYS A 121 9.17 -12.06 5.98
CA LYS A 121 9.19 -13.25 6.84
C LYS A 121 9.49 -14.50 6.03
N ALA A 122 8.84 -14.69 4.88
CA ALA A 122 9.11 -15.80 3.96
C ALA A 122 10.54 -15.78 3.43
N ALA A 123 11.06 -14.62 3.04
CA ALA A 123 12.44 -14.48 2.59
C ALA A 123 13.46 -14.81 3.70
N ARG A 124 13.20 -14.37 4.95
CA ARG A 124 14.03 -14.74 6.11
C ARG A 124 14.01 -16.23 6.40
N ALA A 125 12.83 -16.86 6.34
CA ALA A 125 12.70 -18.30 6.55
C ALA A 125 13.43 -19.10 5.45
N ALA A 126 13.33 -18.68 4.19
CA ALA A 126 14.06 -19.28 3.07
C ALA A 126 15.58 -19.14 3.23
N ALA A 127 16.07 -17.97 3.65
CA ALA A 127 17.48 -17.73 3.92
C ALA A 127 18.01 -18.57 5.08
N ALA A 128 17.22 -18.75 6.15
CA ALA A 128 17.60 -19.59 7.29
C ALA A 128 17.67 -21.09 6.94
N ASN A 129 16.81 -21.56 6.03
CA ASN A 129 16.81 -22.95 5.57
C ASN A 129 17.88 -23.23 4.47
N GLY A 130 18.44 -22.19 3.86
CA GLY A 130 19.45 -22.30 2.81
C GLY A 130 20.89 -22.10 3.30
N GLN A 131 21.13 -21.91 4.58
CA GLN A 131 22.47 -21.84 5.13
C GLN A 131 22.99 -23.26 5.39
N PRO A 132 23.97 -23.75 4.60
CA PRO A 132 24.70 -24.95 5.00
C PRO A 132 25.33 -24.65 6.35
N ASN A 133 25.31 -25.63 7.22
CA ASN A 133 25.91 -25.57 8.54
C ASN A 133 27.46 -25.71 8.35
N ASP A 134 28.07 -24.70 7.74
CA ASP A 134 29.52 -24.54 7.72
C ASP A 134 29.99 -24.02 9.08
N LEU A 135 29.95 -24.91 10.06
CA LEU A 135 30.85 -24.78 11.20
C LEU A 135 32.27 -24.95 10.65
N PRO A 136 33.16 -23.96 10.84
CA PRO A 136 34.52 -24.11 10.39
C PRO A 136 35.16 -25.35 11.07
N ALA A 137 35.77 -26.19 10.28
CA ALA A 137 36.43 -27.43 10.68
C ALA A 137 37.72 -27.21 11.55
N ALA A 138 37.69 -26.13 12.37
CA ALA A 138 38.82 -25.80 13.27
C ALA A 138 38.78 -26.53 14.62
N ASP A 139 37.65 -27.17 14.98
CA ASP A 139 37.54 -27.81 16.31
C ASP A 139 37.68 -29.34 16.29
N GLN A 140 37.94 -29.93 15.12
CA GLN A 140 38.22 -31.38 15.03
C GLN A 140 39.71 -31.74 15.07
N ALA A 141 40.63 -30.78 15.06
CA ALA A 141 42.08 -31.04 15.11
C ALA A 141 42.56 -31.23 16.55
N ASP A 142 41.94 -30.62 17.56
CA ASP A 142 42.39 -30.73 18.96
C ASP A 142 41.94 -31.99 19.68
N ALA A 143 40.94 -32.71 19.18
CA ALA A 143 40.47 -33.97 19.78
C ALA A 143 41.37 -35.18 19.41
N ARG A 144 42.24 -35.06 18.43
CA ARG A 144 43.18 -36.14 18.01
C ARG A 144 44.55 -36.09 18.70
N VAL A 145 44.89 -34.98 19.34
CA VAL A 145 46.20 -34.84 20.02
C VAL A 145 46.16 -35.38 21.45
N LEU A 146 44.96 -35.50 22.07
CA LEU A 146 44.82 -36.03 23.44
C LEU A 146 44.61 -37.53 23.51
N ALA A 147 44.46 -38.26 22.41
CA ALA A 147 44.28 -39.71 22.39
C ALA A 147 45.56 -40.50 22.08
N GLY A 148 46.71 -39.81 21.99
CA GLY A 148 47.98 -40.41 21.56
C GLY A 148 49.07 -40.58 22.67
N VAL A 149 48.74 -40.33 23.95
CA VAL A 149 49.73 -40.48 25.04
C VAL A 149 49.14 -41.37 26.14
N THR A 150 49.11 -42.66 25.92
CA THR A 150 49.22 -43.69 26.96
C THR A 150 49.40 -45.04 26.26
N THR A 151 50.65 -45.43 26.01
CA THR A 151 51.13 -46.81 26.14
C THR A 151 52.66 -46.84 25.80
N SER A 152 53.46 -46.80 26.82
CA SER A 152 54.75 -47.46 26.81
C SER A 152 55.24 -47.56 28.25
N SER A 153 55.12 -48.71 28.83
CA SER A 153 55.99 -49.54 29.63
C SER A 153 55.18 -50.54 30.42
#